data_ff84dfc5033cbb97d115656bd78c7503
#
_entry.id   ff84dfc5033cbb97d115656bd78c7503
#
_cell.length_a   1.000
_cell.length_b   1.000
_cell.length_c   1.000
_cell.angle_alpha   90.00
_cell.angle_beta   90.00
_cell.angle_gamma   90.00
#
_symmetry.space_group_name_H-M   'P 1'
#
loop_
_entity.id
_entity.type
_entity.pdbx_description
1 polymer ?
#
loop_
_entity_poly.entity_id
_entity_poly.type
_entity_poly.pdbx_seq_one_letter_code
_entity_poly.pdbx_strand_id
1 'polypeptide(L)'
;ESDTSFSINSLMKLGELAQDDEGDIKTLAFSQARFATATNAEGSTTNLGLGIRHRPNDVSMVGGNVFLDYRMTDYSDAHSRLGLGGEYLWKDFEFRNNWYMAITDEKAVTVKGVNYKEKVVDGWDVEIGYRLPNNPELALFVRGFNWDYKYTQDNSGLEGAVSWQATPYVGLEAWVSNEISAVSTTLNSKLPKTDETFFGLRMNLTGSPVIFGKKDYKKNMITQMTQPVKRKYDVLLERSTGTFQNRAKSDA
;
A
#
# COMPACT_ATOMS: atom_id res chain seq x y z
N GLU A 1 6.74 -13.96 15.97
CA GLU A 1 8.02 -13.49 15.42
C GLU A 1 7.83 -12.08 14.90
N SER A 2 8.70 -11.15 15.26
CA SER A 2 8.65 -9.78 14.74
C SER A 2 9.56 -9.69 13.52
N ASP A 3 9.02 -9.21 12.41
CA ASP A 3 9.78 -8.95 11.19
C ASP A 3 10.11 -7.45 11.11
N THR A 4 11.32 -7.13 10.68
CA THR A 4 11.74 -5.76 10.43
C THR A 4 11.95 -5.57 8.94
N SER A 5 11.23 -4.63 8.34
CA SER A 5 11.37 -4.30 6.94
C SER A 5 12.04 -2.93 6.75
N PHE A 6 12.79 -2.83 5.67
CA PHE A 6 13.43 -1.59 5.23
C PHE A 6 12.98 -1.26 3.83
N SER A 7 12.67 0.00 3.59
CA SER A 7 12.35 0.44 2.25
C SER A 7 12.87 1.84 1.96
N ILE A 8 13.21 2.06 0.70
CA ILE A 8 13.51 3.38 0.14
C ILE A 8 12.41 3.68 -0.87
N ASN A 9 11.79 4.84 -0.73
CA ASN A 9 10.69 5.29 -1.57
C ASN A 9 11.01 6.69 -2.09
N SER A 10 10.93 6.90 -3.40
CA SER A 10 11.19 8.18 -4.05
C SER A 10 10.02 8.53 -4.96
N LEU A 11 9.42 9.69 -4.74
CA LEU A 11 8.48 10.31 -5.66
C LEU A 11 9.19 11.45 -6.39
N MET A 12 9.21 11.39 -7.71
CA MET A 12 9.80 12.42 -8.56
C MET A 12 8.71 13.13 -9.35
N LYS A 13 8.72 14.45 -9.32
CA LYS A 13 7.87 15.27 -10.19
C LYS A 13 8.34 15.11 -11.64
N LEU A 14 7.47 14.66 -12.51
CA LEU A 14 7.71 14.61 -13.96
C LEU A 14 7.35 15.93 -14.62
N GLY A 15 6.36 16.66 -14.06
CA GLY A 15 5.97 17.98 -14.54
C GLY A 15 4.83 18.57 -13.74
N GLU A 16 4.85 19.87 -13.59
CA GLU A 16 3.74 20.67 -13.10
C GLU A 16 2.91 21.11 -14.32
N LEU A 17 1.87 20.33 -14.64
CA LEU A 17 1.08 20.51 -15.87
C LEU A 17 0.16 21.74 -15.81
N ALA A 18 -0.19 22.18 -14.59
CA ALA A 18 -0.94 23.41 -14.36
C ALA A 18 -0.61 23.98 -12.98
N GLN A 19 -0.66 25.31 -12.91
CA GLN A 19 -0.57 26.09 -11.68
C GLN A 19 -1.86 26.92 -11.51
N ASP A 20 -2.15 27.36 -10.29
CA ASP A 20 -3.22 28.31 -10.02
C ASP A 20 -2.73 29.77 -10.20
N ASP A 21 -3.61 30.73 -9.95
CA ASP A 21 -3.32 32.16 -10.13
C ASP A 21 -2.24 32.69 -9.17
N GLU A 22 -1.94 31.94 -8.09
CA GLU A 22 -0.91 32.26 -7.11
C GLU A 22 0.43 31.55 -7.44
N GLY A 23 0.45 30.72 -8.49
CA GLY A 23 1.63 29.97 -8.92
C GLY A 23 1.81 28.64 -8.19
N ASP A 24 0.83 28.22 -7.38
CA ASP A 24 0.87 26.93 -6.69
C ASP A 24 0.47 25.78 -7.62
N ILE A 25 1.01 24.60 -7.36
CA ILE A 25 0.74 23.39 -8.15
C ILE A 25 -0.74 23.07 -8.15
N LYS A 26 -1.36 23.02 -9.33
CA LYS A 26 -2.74 22.61 -9.56
C LYS A 26 -2.83 21.21 -10.14
N THR A 27 -1.91 20.85 -11.04
CA THR A 27 -1.83 19.52 -11.63
C THR A 27 -0.40 19.05 -11.67
N LEU A 28 -0.14 17.88 -11.08
CA LEU A 28 1.17 17.25 -10.99
C LEU A 28 1.16 15.88 -11.65
N ALA A 29 2.05 15.66 -12.62
CA ALA A 29 2.44 14.34 -13.07
C ALA A 29 3.69 13.89 -12.29
N PHE A 30 3.71 12.64 -11.84
CA PHE A 30 4.81 12.10 -11.05
C PHE A 30 5.16 10.67 -11.42
N SER A 31 6.39 10.29 -11.14
CA SER A 31 6.80 8.90 -11.05
C SER A 31 7.16 8.56 -9.60
N GLN A 32 7.02 7.30 -9.24
CA GLN A 32 7.39 6.81 -7.93
C GLN A 32 8.13 5.49 -8.06
N ALA A 33 9.24 5.35 -7.34
CA ALA A 33 10.01 4.12 -7.25
C ALA A 33 10.19 3.75 -5.78
N ARG A 34 9.96 2.48 -5.45
CA ARG A 34 10.20 1.94 -4.11
C ARG A 34 10.96 0.62 -4.22
N PHE A 35 11.94 0.45 -3.35
CA PHE A 35 12.61 -0.82 -3.12
C PHE A 35 12.46 -1.20 -1.65
N ALA A 36 12.16 -2.48 -1.37
CA ALA A 36 11.99 -2.97 -0.02
C ALA A 36 12.60 -4.36 0.14
N THR A 37 13.10 -4.61 1.35
CA THR A 37 13.55 -5.93 1.82
C THR A 37 13.21 -6.06 3.31
N ALA A 38 13.12 -7.26 3.82
CA ALA A 38 12.88 -7.51 5.24
C ALA A 38 13.87 -8.56 5.78
N THR A 39 14.10 -8.53 7.08
CA THR A 39 15.12 -9.39 7.72
C THR A 39 14.81 -10.87 7.63
N ASN A 40 13.53 -11.24 7.62
CA ASN A 40 13.06 -12.63 7.54
C ASN A 40 12.23 -12.88 6.28
N ALA A 41 12.13 -11.90 5.38
CA ALA A 41 11.41 -12.07 4.12
C ALA A 41 12.28 -12.77 3.08
N GLU A 42 11.66 -13.70 2.39
CA GLU A 42 12.27 -14.33 1.22
C GLU A 42 12.29 -13.32 0.07
N GLY A 43 13.46 -12.72 -0.20
CA GLY A 43 13.67 -11.85 -1.35
C GLY A 43 13.40 -10.35 -1.13
N SER A 44 13.11 -9.66 -2.23
CA SER A 44 12.91 -8.22 -2.26
C SER A 44 11.75 -7.82 -3.15
N THR A 45 11.22 -6.61 -2.94
CA THR A 45 10.14 -6.04 -3.76
C THR A 45 10.58 -4.70 -4.35
N THR A 46 10.34 -4.52 -5.65
CA THR A 46 10.53 -3.26 -6.36
C THR A 46 9.19 -2.80 -6.94
N ASN A 47 8.82 -1.57 -6.71
CA ASN A 47 7.59 -0.98 -7.22
C ASN A 47 7.93 0.24 -8.07
N LEU A 48 7.40 0.29 -9.29
CA LEU A 48 7.56 1.41 -10.21
C LEU A 48 6.19 1.96 -10.57
N GLY A 49 5.95 3.22 -10.34
CA GLY A 49 4.65 3.85 -10.54
C GLY A 49 4.69 5.13 -11.33
N LEU A 50 3.59 5.41 -12.00
CA LEU A 50 3.28 6.68 -12.63
C LEU A 50 1.92 7.15 -12.13
N GLY A 51 1.75 8.45 -11.98
CA GLY A 51 0.48 9.01 -11.54
C GLY A 51 0.30 10.47 -11.91
N ILE A 52 -0.94 10.89 -11.75
CA ILE A 52 -1.35 12.28 -11.91
C ILE A 52 -2.23 12.67 -10.73
N ARG A 53 -2.04 13.86 -10.22
CA ARG A 53 -2.86 14.50 -9.19
C ARG A 53 -3.33 15.84 -9.68
N HIS A 54 -4.59 16.13 -9.44
CA HIS A 54 -5.22 17.41 -9.80
C HIS A 54 -5.96 17.98 -8.59
N ARG A 55 -5.75 19.25 -8.32
CA ARG A 55 -6.43 20.02 -7.30
C ARG A 55 -7.45 20.93 -7.98
N PRO A 56 -8.74 20.52 -8.09
CA PRO A 56 -9.77 21.31 -8.76
C PRO A 56 -10.06 22.63 -8.03
N ASN A 57 -9.86 22.63 -6.70
CA ASN A 57 -10.02 23.79 -5.83
C ASN A 57 -9.13 23.65 -4.59
N ASP A 58 -9.19 24.61 -3.67
CA ASP A 58 -8.32 24.69 -2.50
C ASP A 58 -8.61 23.64 -1.42
N VAL A 59 -9.74 22.96 -1.50
CA VAL A 59 -10.18 22.00 -0.46
C VAL A 59 -10.24 20.58 -0.97
N SER A 60 -9.90 20.31 -2.22
CA SER A 60 -9.96 18.95 -2.77
C SER A 60 -8.81 18.62 -3.73
N MET A 61 -8.50 17.34 -3.79
CA MET A 61 -7.54 16.74 -4.72
C MET A 61 -8.11 15.42 -5.23
N VAL A 62 -7.93 15.15 -6.51
CA VAL A 62 -8.21 13.87 -7.14
C VAL A 62 -6.94 13.35 -7.79
N GLY A 63 -6.69 12.05 -7.72
CA GLY A 63 -5.53 11.43 -8.34
C GLY A 63 -5.80 10.03 -8.86
N GLY A 64 -4.98 9.64 -9.81
CA GLY A 64 -4.93 8.29 -10.36
C GLY A 64 -3.49 7.84 -10.54
N ASN A 65 -3.26 6.55 -10.38
CA ASN A 65 -1.92 5.99 -10.53
C ASN A 65 -1.96 4.56 -11.06
N VAL A 66 -0.85 4.15 -11.66
CA VAL A 66 -0.57 2.78 -12.11
C VAL A 66 0.80 2.38 -11.62
N PHE A 67 0.92 1.15 -11.13
CA PHE A 67 2.17 0.58 -10.65
C PHE A 67 2.46 -0.76 -11.30
N LEU A 68 3.73 -0.99 -11.56
CA LEU A 68 4.28 -2.29 -11.88
C LEU A 68 5.13 -2.74 -10.69
N ASP A 69 4.71 -3.82 -10.06
CA ASP A 69 5.34 -4.38 -8.87
C ASP A 69 6.09 -5.65 -9.24
N TYR A 70 7.33 -5.77 -8.76
CA TYR A 70 8.19 -6.95 -8.95
C TYR A 70 8.58 -7.49 -7.59
N ARG A 71 8.38 -8.79 -7.38
CA ARG A 71 8.91 -9.51 -6.22
C ARG A 71 9.85 -10.61 -6.67
N MET A 72 11.07 -10.55 -6.18
CA MET A 72 12.07 -11.61 -6.30
C MET A 72 12.04 -12.42 -5.02
N THR A 73 12.03 -13.75 -5.14
CA THR A 73 12.16 -14.66 -4.01
C THR A 73 13.46 -15.45 -4.13
N ASP A 74 13.88 -16.11 -3.07
CA ASP A 74 15.06 -16.97 -3.07
C ASP A 74 14.84 -18.27 -3.90
N TYR A 75 13.60 -18.53 -4.31
CA TYR A 75 13.19 -19.80 -4.94
C TYR A 75 12.65 -19.64 -6.34
N SER A 76 12.33 -18.44 -6.76
CA SER A 76 11.78 -18.17 -8.10
C SER A 76 12.27 -16.87 -8.69
N ASP A 77 12.27 -16.80 -10.03
CA ASP A 77 12.41 -15.55 -10.75
C ASP A 77 11.29 -14.55 -10.36
N ALA A 78 11.49 -13.30 -10.73
CA ALA A 78 10.58 -12.23 -10.38
C ALA A 78 9.11 -12.51 -10.73
N HIS A 79 8.24 -12.36 -9.75
CA HIS A 79 6.79 -12.25 -9.93
C HIS A 79 6.40 -10.81 -10.20
N SER A 80 5.46 -10.60 -11.11
CA SER A 80 5.00 -9.26 -11.48
C SER A 80 3.51 -9.07 -11.21
N ARG A 81 3.15 -7.89 -10.72
CA ARG A 81 1.78 -7.49 -10.42
C ARG A 81 1.53 -6.09 -10.97
N LEU A 82 0.37 -5.88 -11.60
CA LEU A 82 -0.13 -4.56 -11.96
C LEU A 82 -0.99 -4.02 -10.81
N GLY A 83 -0.76 -2.78 -10.43
CA GLY A 83 -1.59 -2.06 -9.47
C GLY A 83 -2.24 -0.85 -10.13
N LEU A 84 -3.54 -0.67 -9.93
CA LEU A 84 -4.27 0.54 -10.32
C LEU A 84 -4.81 1.21 -9.07
N GLY A 85 -4.65 2.53 -8.94
CA GLY A 85 -5.08 3.27 -7.77
C GLY A 85 -5.84 4.55 -8.12
N GLY A 86 -6.82 4.87 -7.29
CA GLY A 86 -7.54 6.13 -7.28
C GLY A 86 -7.49 6.77 -5.91
N GLU A 87 -7.43 8.10 -5.86
CA GLU A 87 -7.45 8.86 -4.61
C GLU A 87 -8.31 10.11 -4.77
N TYR A 88 -9.09 10.40 -3.73
CA TYR A 88 -9.87 11.61 -3.59
C TYR A 88 -9.74 12.16 -2.18
N LEU A 89 -9.23 13.37 -2.06
CA LEU A 89 -9.09 14.08 -0.80
C LEU A 89 -10.04 15.27 -0.79
N TRP A 90 -10.72 15.46 0.32
CA TRP A 90 -11.64 16.58 0.50
C TRP A 90 -11.58 17.08 1.94
N LYS A 91 -11.10 18.32 2.11
CA LYS A 91 -10.83 18.92 3.43
C LYS A 91 -9.96 18.01 4.29
N ASP A 92 -10.54 17.43 5.32
CA ASP A 92 -9.86 16.57 6.28
C ASP A 92 -10.03 15.07 5.96
N PHE A 93 -10.81 14.73 4.93
CA PHE A 93 -11.08 13.35 4.53
C PHE A 93 -10.21 12.92 3.36
N GLU A 94 -9.78 11.67 3.42
CA GLU A 94 -8.97 11.00 2.41
C GLU A 94 -9.65 9.69 2.03
N PHE A 95 -9.92 9.50 0.73
CA PHE A 95 -10.50 8.28 0.18
C PHE A 95 -9.54 7.71 -0.84
N ARG A 96 -9.22 6.42 -0.73
CA ARG A 96 -8.35 5.72 -1.66
C ARG A 96 -8.91 4.35 -1.97
N ASN A 97 -8.64 3.89 -3.18
CA ASN A 97 -8.92 2.53 -3.60
C ASN A 97 -7.80 2.04 -4.50
N ASN A 98 -7.44 0.78 -4.34
CA ASN A 98 -6.40 0.15 -5.14
C ASN A 98 -6.88 -1.23 -5.58
N TRP A 99 -6.52 -1.63 -6.81
CA TRP A 99 -6.69 -2.96 -7.36
C TRP A 99 -5.34 -3.53 -7.74
N TYR A 100 -5.18 -4.83 -7.53
CA TYR A 100 -3.94 -5.56 -7.72
C TYR A 100 -4.21 -6.79 -8.57
N MET A 101 -3.51 -6.92 -9.69
CA MET A 101 -3.72 -7.98 -10.68
C MET A 101 -2.39 -8.66 -10.99
N ALA A 102 -2.34 -9.97 -10.85
CA ALA A 102 -1.20 -10.79 -11.25
C ALA A 102 -0.94 -10.62 -12.77
N ILE A 103 0.32 -10.39 -13.14
CA ILE A 103 0.75 -10.39 -14.54
C ILE A 103 1.44 -11.71 -14.86
N THR A 104 2.28 -12.21 -13.94
CA THR A 104 2.98 -13.47 -14.13
C THR A 104 2.09 -14.65 -13.83
N ASP A 105 2.18 -15.66 -14.69
CA ASP A 105 1.57 -16.96 -14.49
C ASP A 105 2.17 -17.68 -13.27
N GLU A 106 1.50 -18.74 -12.86
CA GLU A 106 1.93 -19.66 -11.82
C GLU A 106 3.29 -20.28 -12.16
N LYS A 107 4.23 -20.27 -11.21
CA LYS A 107 5.58 -20.82 -11.38
C LYS A 107 5.81 -22.05 -10.52
N ALA A 108 6.52 -23.03 -11.08
CA ALA A 108 7.03 -24.16 -10.31
C ALA A 108 8.24 -23.71 -9.50
N VAL A 109 8.24 -23.98 -8.19
CA VAL A 109 9.34 -23.65 -7.27
C VAL A 109 9.67 -24.85 -6.40
N THR A 110 10.94 -25.00 -6.03
CA THR A 110 11.39 -26.04 -5.10
C THR A 110 11.89 -25.41 -3.82
N VAL A 111 11.21 -25.67 -2.71
CA VAL A 111 11.57 -25.16 -1.39
C VAL A 111 11.91 -26.33 -0.49
N LYS A 112 13.14 -26.36 0.01
CA LYS A 112 13.63 -27.45 0.89
C LYS A 112 13.38 -28.87 0.32
N GLY A 113 13.56 -29.03 -1.03
CA GLY A 113 13.37 -30.29 -1.71
C GLY A 113 11.93 -30.68 -2.02
N VAL A 114 10.95 -29.83 -1.72
CA VAL A 114 9.53 -30.04 -2.04
C VAL A 114 9.12 -29.11 -3.20
N ASN A 115 8.43 -29.68 -4.18
CA ASN A 115 7.94 -28.94 -5.33
C ASN A 115 6.58 -28.28 -5.03
N TYR A 116 6.47 -26.99 -5.31
CA TYR A 116 5.27 -26.20 -5.16
C TYR A 116 4.97 -25.46 -6.47
N LYS A 117 3.77 -24.96 -6.57
CA LYS A 117 3.41 -23.92 -7.52
C LYS A 117 3.19 -22.61 -6.77
N GLU A 118 3.84 -21.55 -7.20
CA GLU A 118 3.78 -20.23 -6.59
C GLU A 118 3.07 -19.26 -7.53
N LYS A 119 2.13 -18.49 -7.00
CA LYS A 119 1.29 -17.54 -7.76
C LYS A 119 1.19 -16.22 -7.00
N VAL A 120 1.14 -15.11 -7.74
CA VAL A 120 0.76 -13.79 -7.21
C VAL A 120 -0.72 -13.80 -6.84
N VAL A 121 -1.03 -13.22 -5.71
CA VAL A 121 -2.41 -13.08 -5.21
C VAL A 121 -3.01 -11.79 -5.76
N ASP A 122 -4.19 -11.89 -6.37
CA ASP A 122 -5.00 -10.76 -6.81
C ASP A 122 -5.76 -10.16 -5.62
N GLY A 123 -6.21 -8.91 -5.73
CA GLY A 123 -6.99 -8.32 -4.66
C GLY A 123 -7.26 -6.83 -4.81
N TRP A 124 -7.88 -6.27 -3.78
CA TRP A 124 -8.19 -4.85 -3.72
C TRP A 124 -8.18 -4.35 -2.27
N ASP A 125 -7.99 -3.04 -2.11
CA ASP A 125 -8.22 -2.34 -0.85
C ASP A 125 -8.96 -1.02 -1.07
N VAL A 126 -9.67 -0.58 -0.03
CA VAL A 126 -10.32 0.72 0.07
C VAL A 126 -9.95 1.32 1.43
N GLU A 127 -9.44 2.53 1.43
CA GLU A 127 -9.02 3.24 2.64
C GLU A 127 -9.80 4.55 2.79
N ILE A 128 -10.23 4.82 4.02
CA ILE A 128 -10.78 6.10 4.45
C ILE A 128 -9.84 6.66 5.51
N GLY A 129 -9.41 7.90 5.32
CA GLY A 129 -8.60 8.65 6.27
C GLY A 129 -9.31 9.89 6.77
N TYR A 130 -9.01 10.27 8.00
CA TYR A 130 -9.45 11.52 8.61
C TYR A 130 -8.29 12.21 9.30
N ARG A 131 -7.96 13.41 8.84
CA ARG A 131 -6.92 14.26 9.41
C ARG A 131 -7.53 15.23 10.40
N LEU A 132 -6.96 15.35 11.60
CA LEU A 132 -7.54 16.19 12.64
C LEU A 132 -7.36 17.69 12.28
N PRO A 133 -8.44 18.48 12.16
CA PRO A 133 -8.34 19.87 11.69
C PRO A 133 -7.51 20.79 12.58
N ASN A 134 -7.50 20.52 13.89
CA ASN A 134 -6.77 21.31 14.87
C ASN A 134 -5.32 20.81 15.10
N ASN A 135 -5.04 19.55 14.71
CA ASN A 135 -3.74 18.90 14.77
C ASN A 135 -3.51 18.14 13.47
N PRO A 136 -3.29 18.84 12.35
CA PRO A 136 -3.24 18.22 11.02
C PRO A 136 -2.04 17.29 10.82
N GLU A 137 -1.12 17.25 11.76
CA GLU A 137 -0.05 16.26 11.83
C GLU A 137 -0.55 14.86 12.19
N LEU A 138 -1.75 14.78 12.82
CA LEU A 138 -2.39 13.51 13.19
C LEU A 138 -3.47 13.14 12.17
N ALA A 139 -3.45 11.87 11.75
CA ALA A 139 -4.48 11.30 10.88
C ALA A 139 -4.83 9.88 11.33
N LEU A 140 -6.10 9.52 11.17
CA LEU A 140 -6.65 8.21 11.45
C LEU A 140 -7.04 7.56 10.12
N PHE A 141 -6.78 6.26 9.97
CA PHE A 141 -7.10 5.51 8.76
C PHE A 141 -7.84 4.22 9.10
N VAL A 142 -8.80 3.87 8.26
CA VAL A 142 -9.43 2.55 8.25
C VAL A 142 -9.38 2.03 6.83
N ARG A 143 -8.84 0.82 6.65
CA ARG A 143 -8.73 0.15 5.36
C ARG A 143 -9.42 -1.18 5.40
N GLY A 144 -10.31 -1.43 4.44
CA GLY A 144 -10.86 -2.73 4.13
C GLY A 144 -10.14 -3.34 2.95
N PHE A 145 -9.89 -4.63 2.96
CA PHE A 145 -9.21 -5.33 1.88
C PHE A 145 -9.80 -6.72 1.62
N ASN A 146 -9.55 -7.21 0.39
CA ASN A 146 -9.81 -8.60 0.02
C ASN A 146 -8.70 -9.11 -0.91
N TRP A 147 -8.19 -10.31 -0.61
CA TRP A 147 -7.19 -11.02 -1.37
C TRP A 147 -7.76 -12.34 -1.88
N ASP A 148 -7.74 -12.56 -3.18
CA ASP A 148 -8.29 -13.74 -3.85
C ASP A 148 -7.20 -14.81 -3.97
N TYR A 149 -7.31 -15.83 -3.10
CA TYR A 149 -6.39 -16.96 -3.04
C TYR A 149 -6.92 -18.15 -3.85
N LYS A 150 -6.04 -18.74 -4.67
CA LYS A 150 -6.38 -19.89 -5.50
C LYS A 150 -6.48 -21.19 -4.69
N TYR A 151 -5.54 -21.40 -3.77
CA TYR A 151 -5.36 -22.68 -3.06
C TYR A 151 -5.95 -22.68 -1.64
N THR A 152 -6.12 -21.53 -1.05
CA THR A 152 -6.72 -21.33 0.27
C THR A 152 -7.97 -20.45 0.16
N GLN A 153 -8.69 -20.26 1.27
CA GLN A 153 -9.80 -19.31 1.31
C GLN A 153 -9.31 -17.88 1.07
N ASP A 154 -10.18 -17.08 0.44
CA ASP A 154 -9.93 -15.66 0.27
C ASP A 154 -9.74 -14.97 1.62
N ASN A 155 -8.88 -13.98 1.63
CA ASN A 155 -8.54 -13.25 2.82
C ASN A 155 -9.16 -11.85 2.77
N SER A 156 -10.17 -11.60 3.58
CA SER A 156 -10.74 -10.28 3.80
C SER A 156 -10.37 -9.78 5.19
N GLY A 157 -10.25 -8.48 5.35
CA GLY A 157 -9.94 -7.92 6.66
C GLY A 157 -10.15 -6.43 6.73
N LEU A 158 -9.93 -5.93 7.96
CA LEU A 158 -9.92 -4.52 8.29
C LEU A 158 -8.57 -4.17 8.93
N GLU A 159 -8.04 -3.03 8.55
CA GLU A 159 -6.86 -2.43 9.17
C GLU A 159 -7.21 -1.05 9.71
N GLY A 160 -6.80 -0.75 10.93
CA GLY A 160 -6.86 0.57 11.52
C GLY A 160 -5.45 1.11 11.73
N ALA A 161 -5.22 2.40 11.43
CA ALA A 161 -3.93 3.03 11.63
C ALA A 161 -4.05 4.45 12.20
N VAL A 162 -3.05 4.84 12.97
CA VAL A 162 -2.84 6.21 13.45
C VAL A 162 -1.50 6.66 12.91
N SER A 163 -1.50 7.75 12.14
CA SER A 163 -0.29 8.36 11.57
C SER A 163 -0.05 9.72 12.22
N TRP A 164 1.19 9.97 12.60
CA TRP A 164 1.63 11.23 13.20
C TRP A 164 2.89 11.75 12.53
N GLN A 165 2.80 12.95 11.94
CA GLN A 165 3.97 13.69 11.45
C GLN A 165 4.63 14.38 12.64
N ALA A 166 5.54 13.70 13.33
CA ALA A 166 6.17 14.16 14.57
C ALA A 166 7.07 15.39 14.36
N THR A 167 7.74 15.44 13.20
CA THR A 167 8.50 16.61 12.72
C THR A 167 8.30 16.74 11.21
N PRO A 168 8.71 17.84 10.56
CA PRO A 168 8.66 17.94 9.09
C PRO A 168 9.36 16.79 8.34
N TYR A 169 10.27 16.08 8.99
CA TYR A 169 11.09 15.03 8.37
C TYR A 169 10.85 13.63 8.93
N VAL A 170 10.04 13.49 10.00
CA VAL A 170 9.79 12.21 10.68
C VAL A 170 8.31 11.97 10.82
N GLY A 171 7.81 10.94 10.16
CA GLY A 171 6.46 10.39 10.32
C GLY A 171 6.50 9.08 11.09
N LEU A 172 5.53 8.88 11.96
CA LEU A 172 5.29 7.65 12.72
C LEU A 172 3.90 7.13 12.40
N GLU A 173 3.76 5.83 12.28
CA GLU A 173 2.46 5.18 12.08
C GLU A 173 2.39 3.92 12.92
N ALA A 174 1.30 3.78 13.68
CA ALA A 174 0.94 2.55 14.37
C ALA A 174 -0.31 1.97 13.69
N TRP A 175 -0.31 0.67 13.45
CA TRP A 175 -1.42 0.01 12.79
C TRP A 175 -1.77 -1.33 13.43
N VAL A 176 -3.02 -1.73 13.28
CA VAL A 176 -3.55 -3.05 13.63
C VAL A 176 -4.39 -3.56 12.47
N SER A 177 -4.16 -4.79 12.06
CA SER A 177 -4.92 -5.45 10.99
C SER A 177 -5.54 -6.73 11.52
N ASN A 178 -6.82 -6.93 11.26
CA ASN A 178 -7.53 -8.16 11.57
C ASN A 178 -8.03 -8.79 10.27
N GLU A 179 -7.62 -10.02 10.03
CA GLU A 179 -8.12 -10.83 8.93
C GLU A 179 -9.43 -11.49 9.36
N ILE A 180 -10.51 -11.19 8.65
CA ILE A 180 -11.83 -11.78 8.84
C ILE A 180 -12.01 -12.85 7.78
N SER A 181 -12.07 -14.13 8.18
CA SER A 181 -12.42 -15.19 7.24
C SER A 181 -13.86 -14.97 6.76
N ALA A 182 -14.03 -14.73 5.46
CA ALA A 182 -15.36 -14.82 4.90
C ALA A 182 -15.88 -16.25 5.12
N VAL A 183 -17.01 -16.40 5.77
CA VAL A 183 -17.72 -17.68 5.87
C VAL A 183 -18.16 -18.03 4.45
N SER A 184 -17.30 -18.72 3.71
CA SER A 184 -17.63 -19.23 2.40
C SER A 184 -18.52 -20.47 2.58
N THR A 185 -19.79 -20.32 2.33
CA THR A 185 -20.77 -21.41 2.24
C THR A 185 -20.61 -22.25 0.97
N THR A 186 -19.60 -22.02 0.17
CA THR A 186 -19.38 -22.75 -1.09
C THR A 186 -18.48 -23.95 -0.88
N LEU A 187 -18.93 -25.08 -1.33
CA LEU A 187 -18.33 -26.42 -1.35
C LEU A 187 -16.99 -26.53 -2.11
N ASN A 188 -16.11 -25.58 -2.00
CA ASN A 188 -14.78 -25.68 -2.58
C ASN A 188 -13.78 -26.18 -1.53
N SER A 189 -13.03 -27.18 -1.90
CA SER A 189 -11.99 -27.89 -1.13
C SER A 189 -10.77 -27.03 -0.73
N LYS A 190 -10.97 -25.73 -0.55
CA LYS A 190 -9.94 -24.79 -0.07
C LYS A 190 -9.74 -25.03 1.44
N LEU A 191 -8.49 -25.04 1.87
CA LEU A 191 -8.13 -25.21 3.29
C LEU A 191 -8.73 -24.08 4.14
N PRO A 192 -9.27 -24.37 5.32
CA PRO A 192 -9.78 -23.35 6.21
C PRO A 192 -8.67 -22.42 6.67
N LYS A 193 -8.99 -21.15 6.80
CA LYS A 193 -8.10 -20.12 7.31
C LYS A 193 -8.36 -19.88 8.78
N THR A 194 -7.31 -19.64 9.55
CA THR A 194 -7.43 -19.10 10.92
C THR A 194 -7.42 -17.57 10.85
N ASP A 195 -8.32 -16.93 11.59
CA ASP A 195 -8.32 -15.48 11.75
C ASP A 195 -7.08 -15.07 12.51
N GLU A 196 -6.33 -14.10 11.96
CA GLU A 196 -5.10 -13.62 12.55
C GLU A 196 -5.18 -12.10 12.73
N THR A 197 -4.59 -11.63 13.83
CA THR A 197 -4.46 -10.21 14.11
C THR A 197 -2.99 -9.83 14.11
N PHE A 198 -2.67 -8.81 13.33
CA PHE A 198 -1.33 -8.25 13.22
C PHE A 198 -1.30 -6.83 13.74
N PHE A 199 -0.17 -6.41 14.25
CA PHE A 199 0.06 -5.01 14.62
C PHE A 199 1.49 -4.64 14.26
N GLY A 200 1.72 -3.36 14.04
CA GLY A 200 3.06 -2.88 13.72
C GLY A 200 3.24 -1.41 13.92
N LEU A 201 4.50 -1.02 13.84
CA LEU A 201 4.95 0.37 13.87
C LEU A 201 5.75 0.64 12.61
N ARG A 202 5.56 1.81 12.04
CA ARG A 202 6.32 2.29 10.89
C ARG A 202 6.89 3.65 11.21
N MET A 203 8.18 3.84 10.89
CA MET A 203 8.82 5.14 10.92
C MET A 203 9.22 5.53 9.50
N ASN A 204 8.81 6.71 9.08
CA ASN A 204 9.15 7.28 7.78
C ASN A 204 10.10 8.47 7.97
N LEU A 205 11.26 8.42 7.35
CA LEU A 205 12.19 9.52 7.26
C LEU A 205 12.11 10.13 5.87
N THR A 206 11.92 11.43 5.75
CA THR A 206 11.79 12.12 4.46
C THR A 206 12.90 13.10 4.22
N GLY A 207 13.37 13.18 2.96
CA GLY A 207 14.38 14.18 2.53
C GLY A 207 13.78 15.55 2.25
N SER A 208 12.45 15.65 2.10
CA SER A 208 11.72 16.90 1.90
C SER A 208 10.75 17.13 3.04
N PRO A 209 10.56 18.38 3.51
CA PRO A 209 9.72 18.66 4.64
C PRO A 209 8.23 18.41 4.31
N VAL A 210 7.54 17.71 5.21
CA VAL A 210 6.10 17.48 5.20
C VAL A 210 5.48 18.38 6.25
N ILE A 211 4.77 19.42 5.83
CA ILE A 211 4.24 20.46 6.72
C ILE A 211 2.75 20.65 6.42
N PHE A 212 1.93 20.37 7.43
CA PHE A 212 0.50 20.62 7.40
C PHE A 212 0.15 21.93 8.13
N GLY A 213 -0.88 22.62 7.66
CA GLY A 213 -1.41 23.86 8.26
C GLY A 213 -2.75 23.63 8.94
N LYS A 214 -2.93 24.21 10.15
CA LYS A 214 -4.22 24.16 10.87
C LYS A 214 -5.31 24.85 10.05
N LYS A 215 -6.33 24.09 9.63
CA LYS A 215 -7.45 24.58 8.78
C LYS A 215 -7.01 25.24 7.48
N ASP A 216 -5.77 25.03 7.06
CA ASP A 216 -5.22 25.52 5.81
C ASP A 216 -5.33 24.40 4.75
N TYR A 217 -6.51 24.27 4.19
CA TYR A 217 -6.80 23.16 3.25
C TYR A 217 -5.96 23.25 1.99
N LYS A 218 -5.75 24.46 1.43
CA LYS A 218 -4.92 24.66 0.24
C LYS A 218 -3.52 24.12 0.46
N LYS A 219 -2.86 24.55 1.53
CA LYS A 219 -1.54 24.08 1.91
C LYS A 219 -1.50 22.55 2.13
N ASN A 220 -2.53 22.01 2.81
CA ASN A 220 -2.61 20.58 3.08
C ASN A 220 -2.77 19.77 1.79
N MET A 221 -3.58 20.22 0.83
CA MET A 221 -3.69 19.58 -0.48
C MET A 221 -2.37 19.63 -1.26
N ILE A 222 -1.68 20.77 -1.28
CA ILE A 222 -0.37 20.92 -1.94
C ILE A 222 0.66 19.98 -1.29
N THR A 223 0.69 19.90 0.03
CA THR A 223 1.56 18.97 0.75
C THR A 223 1.26 17.52 0.35
N GLN A 224 -0.01 17.13 0.29
CA GLN A 224 -0.43 15.78 -0.12
C GLN A 224 -0.08 15.45 -1.58
N MET A 225 -0.06 16.44 -2.48
CA MET A 225 0.29 16.20 -3.89
C MET A 225 1.69 15.60 -4.07
N THR A 226 2.60 15.85 -3.14
CA THR A 226 3.99 15.39 -3.20
C THR A 226 4.28 14.19 -2.30
N GLN A 227 3.27 13.68 -1.58
CA GLN A 227 3.45 12.49 -0.75
C GLN A 227 3.41 11.20 -1.58
N PRO A 228 4.15 10.15 -1.18
CA PRO A 228 4.03 8.83 -1.80
C PRO A 228 2.58 8.35 -1.82
N VAL A 229 2.23 7.63 -2.87
CA VAL A 229 0.92 6.98 -3.00
C VAL A 229 0.74 6.00 -1.84
N LYS A 230 -0.42 6.00 -1.18
CA LYS A 230 -0.78 5.02 -0.16
C LYS A 230 -1.43 3.80 -0.81
N ARG A 231 -0.79 2.65 -0.68
CA ARG A 231 -1.23 1.37 -1.24
C ARG A 231 -0.50 0.21 -0.57
N LYS A 232 -0.95 -1.02 -0.83
CA LYS A 232 -0.18 -2.22 -0.49
C LYS A 232 0.95 -2.39 -1.52
N TYR A 233 2.18 -2.18 -1.09
CA TYR A 233 3.36 -2.29 -1.96
C TYR A 233 3.87 -3.71 -2.09
N ASP A 234 3.74 -4.52 -1.03
CA ASP A 234 4.24 -5.88 -1.05
C ASP A 234 3.38 -6.78 -1.93
N VAL A 235 4.04 -7.59 -2.74
CA VAL A 235 3.38 -8.55 -3.63
C VAL A 235 3.13 -9.82 -2.82
N LEU A 236 1.86 -10.13 -2.57
CA LEU A 236 1.46 -11.35 -1.88
C LEU A 236 1.62 -12.55 -2.80
N LEU A 237 2.20 -13.62 -2.28
CA LEU A 237 2.41 -14.89 -2.99
C LEU A 237 1.71 -16.02 -2.26
N GLU A 238 1.09 -16.91 -3.01
CA GLU A 238 0.50 -18.14 -2.54
C GLU A 238 1.22 -19.34 -3.10
N ARG A 239 1.39 -20.40 -2.28
CA ARG A 239 1.95 -21.70 -2.70
C ARG A 239 0.91 -22.81 -2.64
N SER A 240 0.97 -23.77 -3.56
CA SER A 240 -0.06 -24.79 -3.80
C SER A 240 -0.32 -25.77 -2.64
N THR A 241 0.55 -25.86 -1.64
CA THR A 241 0.33 -26.71 -0.46
C THR A 241 -0.02 -25.93 0.80
N GLY A 242 -0.51 -24.71 0.64
CA GLY A 242 -1.18 -23.93 1.69
C GLY A 242 -0.43 -23.81 3.01
N THR A 243 0.89 -23.75 3.00
CA THR A 243 1.63 -23.42 4.22
C THR A 243 1.41 -21.95 4.55
N PHE A 244 0.64 -21.71 5.59
CA PHE A 244 0.23 -20.39 6.10
C PHE A 244 1.38 -19.43 6.47
N GLN A 245 2.62 -19.93 6.48
CA GLN A 245 3.80 -19.19 6.89
C GLN A 245 4.15 -17.95 6.05
N ASN A 246 3.61 -17.82 4.83
CA ASN A 246 3.96 -16.71 3.95
C ASN A 246 2.98 -15.53 3.99
N ARG A 247 1.85 -15.65 4.68
CA ARG A 247 0.87 -14.57 4.77
C ARG A 247 1.30 -13.43 5.69
N ALA A 248 1.84 -13.79 6.85
CA ALA A 248 2.27 -12.84 7.86
C ALA A 248 3.58 -12.12 7.50
N LYS A 249 4.50 -12.82 6.82
CA LYS A 249 5.84 -12.30 6.53
C LYS A 249 5.91 -11.28 5.39
N SER A 250 4.85 -11.16 4.58
CA SER A 250 4.82 -10.18 3.50
C SER A 250 4.24 -8.82 3.89
N ASP A 251 3.69 -8.70 5.11
CA ASP A 251 2.97 -7.51 5.57
C ASP A 251 3.78 -6.61 6.52
N ALA A 252 5.03 -7.02 6.86
CA ALA A 252 5.94 -6.23 7.67
C ALA A 252 6.71 -5.16 6.86
#